data_963d604c843a60065fa239734cc022bf
#
_entry.id   963d604c843a60065fa239734cc022bf
#
_cell.length_a   1.000
_cell.length_b   1.000
_cell.length_c   1.000
_cell.angle_alpha   90.00
_cell.angle_beta   90.00
_cell.angle_gamma   90.00
#
_symmetry.space_group_name_H-M   'P 1'
#
loop_
_entity.id
_entity.type
_entity.pdbx_description
1 polymer ?
#
loop_
_entity_poly.entity_id
_entity_poly.type
_entity_poly.pdbx_seq_one_letter_code
_entity_poly.pdbx_strand_id
1 'polypeptide(L)'
;MEEHRIYITINHLDDFECASFLKTGDRLILNKERDNIYDDEAIIAYKENKTKVGYVANSVHSVARGTYSAGRLYDRIGDEVGCILKFFFLEEGYGIAEIIE
;
A
#
# COMPACT_ATOMS: atom_id res chain seq x y z
N MET A 1 -7.92 -19.79 -17.87
CA MET A 1 -6.98 -19.68 -16.76
C MET A 1 -7.30 -18.44 -15.93
N GLU A 2 -7.38 -18.62 -14.64
CA GLU A 2 -7.70 -17.51 -13.76
C GLU A 2 -6.45 -16.75 -13.37
N GLU A 3 -6.59 -15.44 -13.32
CA GLU A 3 -5.54 -14.59 -12.81
C GLU A 3 -5.86 -14.29 -11.36
N HIS A 4 -4.84 -14.43 -10.51
CA HIS A 4 -4.98 -14.04 -9.13
C HIS A 4 -4.52 -12.60 -8.98
N ARG A 5 -5.48 -11.71 -8.76
CA ARG A 5 -5.19 -10.31 -8.54
C ARG A 5 -5.20 -10.05 -7.04
N ILE A 6 -4.16 -9.39 -6.58
CA ILE A 6 -4.04 -9.05 -5.16
C ILE A 6 -4.21 -7.56 -5.02
N TYR A 7 -5.21 -7.16 -4.25
CA TYR A 7 -5.47 -5.76 -3.94
C TYR A 7 -5.11 -5.50 -2.49
N ILE A 8 -4.63 -4.29 -2.24
CA ILE A 8 -4.27 -3.86 -0.89
C ILE A 8 -4.90 -2.51 -0.63
N THR A 9 -5.05 -2.19 0.65
CA THR A 9 -5.48 -0.86 1.10
C THR A 9 -4.24 -0.14 1.59
N ILE A 10 -4.03 1.08 1.08
CA ILE A 10 -2.96 1.95 1.56
C ILE A 10 -3.63 3.04 2.38
N ASN A 11 -3.23 3.17 3.65
CA ASN A 11 -3.81 4.19 4.53
C ASN A 11 -2.78 5.25 4.88
N HIS A 12 -3.21 6.22 5.65
CA HIS A 12 -2.39 7.38 6.08
C HIS A 12 -1.98 8.26 4.91
N LEU A 13 -2.77 8.28 3.82
CA LEU A 13 -2.45 9.10 2.65
C LEU A 13 -2.40 10.58 3.00
N ASP A 14 -3.19 11.00 3.98
CA ASP A 14 -3.24 12.40 4.40
C ASP A 14 -2.12 12.76 5.36
N ASP A 15 -1.32 11.78 5.83
CA ASP A 15 -0.22 12.03 6.75
C ASP A 15 1.05 12.46 6.04
N PHE A 16 1.10 12.33 4.70
CA PHE A 16 2.30 12.60 3.93
C PHE A 16 2.02 13.71 2.93
N GLU A 17 3.06 14.44 2.56
CA GLU A 17 2.92 15.61 1.69
C GLU A 17 2.64 15.26 0.25
N CYS A 18 2.68 13.99 -0.10
CA CYS A 18 2.52 13.55 -1.47
C CYS A 18 1.07 13.55 -1.96
N ALA A 19 0.10 13.81 -1.07
CA ALA A 19 -1.31 13.62 -1.40
C ALA A 19 -1.72 14.41 -2.63
N SER A 20 -1.24 15.65 -2.78
CA SER A 20 -1.60 16.48 -3.90
C SER A 20 -0.99 16.03 -5.23
N PHE A 21 -0.05 15.09 -5.17
CA PHE A 21 0.63 14.58 -6.37
C PHE A 21 0.20 13.18 -6.77
N LEU A 22 -0.72 12.58 -6.00
CA LEU A 22 -1.20 11.23 -6.31
C LEU A 22 -2.21 11.27 -7.45
N LYS A 23 -2.13 10.29 -8.32
CA LYS A 23 -3.06 10.11 -9.42
C LYS A 23 -3.41 8.65 -9.57
N THR A 24 -4.64 8.39 -9.95
CA THR A 24 -5.06 7.04 -10.32
C THR A 24 -4.17 6.55 -11.46
N GLY A 25 -3.66 5.34 -11.30
CA GLY A 25 -2.73 4.76 -12.27
C GLY A 25 -1.28 4.92 -11.89
N ASP A 26 -0.99 5.70 -10.85
CA ASP A 26 0.40 5.86 -10.39
C ASP A 26 0.98 4.52 -9.96
N ARG A 27 2.24 4.32 -10.35
CA ARG A 27 2.99 3.17 -9.90
C ARG A 27 3.63 3.48 -8.56
N LEU A 28 3.42 2.61 -7.60
CA LEU A 28 4.00 2.75 -6.26
C LEU A 28 4.90 1.56 -5.98
N ILE A 29 5.86 1.76 -5.10
CA ILE A 29 6.78 0.72 -4.66
C ILE A 29 6.50 0.44 -3.21
N LEU A 30 6.28 -0.83 -2.88
CA LEU A 30 6.06 -1.26 -1.50
C LEU A 30 7.35 -1.84 -0.96
N ASN A 31 7.73 -1.43 0.23
CA ASN A 31 8.93 -1.92 0.91
C ASN A 31 8.60 -2.38 2.31
N LYS A 32 9.12 -3.55 2.70
CA LYS A 32 8.99 -4.01 4.07
C LYS A 32 9.90 -3.16 4.96
N GLU A 33 9.33 -2.62 6.04
CA GLU A 33 10.10 -1.85 7.03
C GLU A 33 10.55 -2.78 8.14
N ARG A 34 11.64 -3.50 7.90
CA ARG A 34 12.08 -4.54 8.84
C ARG A 34 12.61 -3.96 10.14
N ASP A 35 12.98 -2.69 10.14
CA ASP A 35 13.47 -2.00 11.33
C ASP A 35 12.39 -1.22 12.07
N ASN A 36 11.13 -1.40 11.68
CA ASN A 36 10.03 -0.74 12.37
C ASN A 36 9.82 -1.38 13.74
N ILE A 37 10.03 -0.60 14.80
CA ILE A 37 9.97 -1.13 16.16
C ILE A 37 8.55 -1.26 16.68
N TYR A 38 7.58 -0.68 15.97
CA TYR A 38 6.17 -0.70 16.42
C TYR A 38 5.35 -1.77 15.70
N ASP A 39 5.80 -2.21 14.53
CA ASP A 39 5.04 -3.14 13.72
C ASP A 39 6.01 -3.94 12.86
N ASP A 40 6.17 -5.22 13.18
CA ASP A 40 7.11 -6.07 12.46
C ASP A 40 6.55 -6.55 11.11
N GLU A 41 5.33 -6.16 10.78
CA GLU A 41 4.73 -6.44 9.47
C GLU A 41 4.50 -5.17 8.67
N ALA A 42 5.18 -4.07 9.02
CA ALA A 42 4.98 -2.79 8.36
C ALA A 42 5.48 -2.84 6.92
N ILE A 43 4.64 -2.38 6.00
CA ILE A 43 4.99 -2.25 4.58
C ILE A 43 4.63 -0.83 4.18
N ILE A 44 5.64 -0.07 3.78
CA ILE A 44 5.46 1.32 3.39
C ILE A 44 5.39 1.44 1.87
N ALA A 45 4.60 2.40 1.39
CA ALA A 45 4.45 2.66 -0.03
C ALA A 45 5.15 3.97 -0.39
N TYR A 46 5.87 3.95 -1.50
CA TYR A 46 6.59 5.10 -2.05
C TYR A 46 6.19 5.31 -3.49
N LYS A 47 6.28 6.58 -3.94
CA LYS A 47 6.31 6.85 -5.37
C LYS A 47 7.71 6.54 -5.90
N GLU A 48 7.84 6.47 -7.22
CA GLU A 48 9.14 6.14 -7.83
C GLU A 48 10.21 7.14 -7.47
N ASN A 49 9.83 8.38 -7.18
CA ASN A 49 10.79 9.41 -6.76
C ASN A 49 11.12 9.32 -5.27
N LYS A 50 10.68 8.24 -4.60
CA LYS A 50 10.94 7.97 -3.18
C LYS A 50 10.12 8.82 -2.22
N THR A 51 9.11 9.51 -2.71
CA THR A 51 8.17 10.23 -1.85
C THR A 51 7.26 9.22 -1.15
N LYS A 52 7.19 9.29 0.16
CA LYS A 52 6.33 8.40 0.95
C LYS A 52 4.88 8.71 0.69
N VAL A 53 4.08 7.65 0.54
CA VAL A 53 2.66 7.75 0.23
C VAL A 53 1.80 7.32 1.41
N GLY A 54 2.15 6.22 2.06
CA GLY A 54 1.38 5.67 3.15
C GLY A 54 1.84 4.28 3.48
N TYR A 55 1.01 3.56 4.23
CA TYR A 55 1.32 2.20 4.68
C TYR A 55 0.22 1.25 4.23
N VAL A 56 0.59 0.00 3.95
CA VAL A 56 -0.39 -1.04 3.69
C VAL A 56 -1.16 -1.30 4.98
N ALA A 57 -2.48 -1.23 4.91
CA ALA A 57 -3.34 -1.40 6.09
C ALA A 57 -3.22 -2.80 6.65
N ASN A 58 -3.21 -2.93 7.97
CA ASN A 58 -3.04 -4.22 8.65
C ASN A 58 -4.10 -4.48 9.70
N SER A 59 -4.86 -3.49 10.11
CA SER A 59 -5.90 -3.63 11.12
C SER A 59 -7.21 -4.06 10.47
N VAL A 60 -7.98 -4.90 11.15
CA VAL A 60 -9.31 -5.29 10.66
C VAL A 60 -10.22 -4.08 10.47
N HIS A 61 -9.91 -2.98 11.13
CA HIS A 61 -10.70 -1.74 11.00
C HIS A 61 -10.28 -0.87 9.83
N SER A 62 -9.12 -1.13 9.24
CA SER A 62 -8.59 -0.29 8.17
C SER A 62 -8.44 -1.03 6.84
N VAL A 63 -8.43 -2.37 6.87
CA VAL A 63 -8.30 -3.17 5.64
C VAL A 63 -9.65 -3.21 4.95
N ALA A 64 -9.72 -2.66 3.73
CA ALA A 64 -10.95 -2.67 2.97
C ALA A 64 -11.31 -4.10 2.57
N ARG A 65 -12.61 -4.35 2.46
CA ARG A 65 -13.11 -5.66 2.10
C ARG A 65 -12.54 -6.07 0.74
N GLY A 66 -12.04 -7.29 0.68
CA GLY A 66 -11.47 -7.81 -0.57
C GLY A 66 -10.01 -7.50 -0.76
N THR A 67 -9.38 -6.77 0.16
CA THR A 67 -7.96 -6.48 0.06
C THR A 67 -7.17 -7.31 1.07
N TYR A 68 -5.89 -7.47 0.80
CA TYR A 68 -4.99 -8.20 1.70
C TYR A 68 -4.45 -7.23 2.75
N SER A 69 -4.43 -7.68 4.00
CA SER A 69 -3.73 -6.95 5.06
C SER A 69 -2.23 -7.02 4.82
N ALA A 70 -1.49 -6.10 5.47
CA ALA A 70 -0.03 -6.14 5.38
C ALA A 70 0.50 -7.50 5.86
N GLY A 71 -0.06 -8.05 6.93
CA GLY A 71 0.39 -9.34 7.44
C GLY A 71 0.21 -10.47 6.44
N ARG A 72 -0.92 -10.50 5.73
CA ARG A 72 -1.13 -11.51 4.71
C ARG A 72 -0.21 -11.31 3.52
N LEU A 73 0.02 -10.06 3.14
CA LEU A 73 0.88 -9.75 2.01
C LEU A 73 2.35 -10.03 2.33
N TYR A 74 2.73 -9.82 3.58
CA TYR A 74 4.13 -9.87 4.01
C TYR A 74 4.81 -11.17 3.62
N ASP A 75 4.08 -12.28 3.73
CA ASP A 75 4.64 -13.61 3.44
C ASP A 75 4.60 -13.95 1.96
N ARG A 76 3.99 -13.10 1.14
CA ARG A 76 3.79 -13.40 -0.28
C ARG A 76 4.70 -12.61 -1.19
N ILE A 77 5.40 -11.61 -0.66
CA ILE A 77 6.26 -10.74 -1.45
C ILE A 77 7.66 -10.75 -0.87
N GLY A 78 8.63 -10.34 -1.69
CA GLY A 78 9.97 -10.11 -1.20
C GLY A 78 10.03 -8.78 -0.45
N ASP A 79 11.25 -8.25 -0.30
CA ASP A 79 11.43 -6.98 0.41
C ASP A 79 10.78 -5.81 -0.31
N GLU A 80 10.60 -5.92 -1.62
CA GLU A 80 10.09 -4.85 -2.45
C GLU A 80 9.20 -5.42 -3.55
N VAL A 81 8.07 -4.74 -3.82
CA VAL A 81 7.18 -5.13 -4.91
C VAL A 81 6.47 -3.88 -5.42
N GLY A 82 6.12 -3.88 -6.70
CA GLY A 82 5.38 -2.77 -7.29
C GLY A 82 3.88 -2.96 -7.19
N CYS A 83 3.16 -1.84 -7.25
CA CYS A 83 1.71 -1.86 -7.32
C CYS A 83 1.23 -0.65 -8.11
N ILE A 84 -0.03 -0.71 -8.53
CA ILE A 84 -0.67 0.39 -9.27
C ILE A 84 -1.83 0.90 -8.43
N LEU A 85 -1.84 2.21 -8.20
CA LEU A 85 -2.92 2.86 -7.46
C LEU A 85 -4.17 2.88 -8.33
N LYS A 86 -5.21 2.20 -7.89
CA LYS A 86 -6.43 2.07 -8.69
C LYS A 86 -7.41 3.21 -8.40
N PHE A 87 -7.54 3.61 -7.14
CA PHE A 87 -8.32 4.78 -6.76
C PHE A 87 -7.96 5.15 -5.31
N PHE A 88 -8.33 6.36 -4.92
CA PHE A 88 -8.02 6.82 -3.57
C PHE A 88 -9.00 7.90 -3.15
N PHE A 89 -9.12 8.07 -1.84
CA PHE A 89 -10.00 9.05 -1.22
C PHE A 89 -9.17 9.83 -0.20
N LEU A 90 -8.73 11.02 -0.59
CA LEU A 90 -7.84 11.81 0.27
C LEU A 90 -8.51 12.23 1.57
N GLU A 91 -9.81 12.53 1.53
CA GLU A 91 -10.51 12.95 2.73
C GLU A 91 -10.60 11.83 3.75
N GLU A 92 -10.72 10.60 3.29
CA GLU A 92 -10.72 9.43 4.17
C GLU A 92 -9.31 8.91 4.45
N GLY A 93 -8.33 9.37 3.70
CA GLY A 93 -6.95 9.02 3.93
C GLY A 93 -6.53 7.64 3.45
N TYR A 94 -7.25 7.03 2.51
CA TYR A 94 -6.86 5.71 2.03
C TYR A 94 -7.06 5.56 0.52
N GLY A 95 -6.42 4.54 -0.02
CA GLY A 95 -6.58 4.18 -1.42
C GLY A 95 -6.45 2.68 -1.59
N ILE A 96 -6.79 2.21 -2.78
CA ILE A 96 -6.70 0.80 -3.14
C ILE A 96 -5.71 0.67 -4.28
N ALA A 97 -4.80 -0.29 -4.15
CA ALA A 97 -3.79 -0.56 -5.16
C ALA A 97 -3.77 -2.04 -5.50
N GLU A 98 -3.36 -2.34 -6.71
CA GLU A 98 -3.22 -3.71 -7.19
C GLU A 98 -1.76 -4.06 -7.28
N ILE A 99 -1.38 -5.22 -6.71
CA ILE A 99 0.01 -5.67 -6.75
C ILE A 99 0.36 -6.04 -8.18
N ILE A 100 1.50 -5.54 -8.63
CA ILE A 100 2.12 -5.97 -9.89
C ILE A 100 3.55 -6.39 -9.56
N GLU A 101 4.14 -7.19 -10.39
CA GLU A 101 5.50 -7.64 -10.07
C GLU A 101 6.58 -6.88 -10.76
#